data_c7c89fe821d5c2a18c1f379a0a4cdb38
#
_entry.id   c7c89fe821d5c2a18c1f379a0a4cdb38
#
_cell.length_a   1.000
_cell.length_b   1.000
_cell.length_c   1.000
_cell.angle_alpha   90.00
_cell.angle_beta   90.00
_cell.angle_gamma   90.00
#
_symmetry.space_group_name_H-M   'P 1'
#
loop_
_entity.id
_entity.type
_entity.pdbx_description
1 polymer ?
#
loop_
_entity_poly.entity_id
_entity_poly.type
_entity_poly.pdbx_seq_one_letter_code
_entity_poly.pdbx_strand_id
1 'polypeptide(L)'
;LDDNHQDFTIFYEALKRTALLDSLSRYRDDDYEVWKNNYKEFTQSMHIGNEDYVGKRPDHRYSGFTLFIVPDKVLYEKYPDRFNEDMTMDQKIDALYDLATEKYNDNTSASIFGLDKTEPASGKTYKELYWDKSSLKSRYNPLNMFLSYHILDRLFTSTAKLINCWQI
;
A
#
# COMPACT_ATOMS: atom_id res chain seq x y z
N LEU A 1 -8.38 -3.67 -12.82
CA LEU A 1 -7.61 -2.69 -13.58
C LEU A 1 -7.73 -3.10 -15.03
N ASP A 2 -8.43 -2.28 -15.79
CA ASP A 2 -8.70 -2.47 -17.21
C ASP A 2 -7.36 -2.35 -17.98
N ASP A 3 -7.24 -2.98 -19.15
CA ASP A 3 -6.02 -2.95 -19.99
C ASP A 3 -5.61 -1.54 -20.47
N ASN A 4 -6.34 -0.52 -20.04
CA ASN A 4 -6.18 0.88 -20.45
C ASN A 4 -5.38 1.72 -19.43
N HIS A 5 -4.22 1.21 -19.00
CA HIS A 5 -3.34 1.90 -18.02
C HIS A 5 -2.22 2.72 -18.68
N GLN A 6 -2.40 3.15 -19.93
CA GLN A 6 -1.40 3.86 -20.72
C GLN A 6 -0.96 5.20 -20.09
N ASP A 7 -1.80 5.82 -19.26
CA ASP A 7 -1.49 7.10 -18.62
C ASP A 7 -0.71 6.97 -17.30
N PHE A 8 -0.51 5.76 -16.78
CA PHE A 8 0.14 5.50 -15.48
C PHE A 8 0.96 4.20 -15.48
N THR A 9 1.70 3.98 -16.53
CA THR A 9 2.44 2.73 -16.76
C THR A 9 3.55 2.51 -15.72
N ILE A 10 4.21 3.58 -15.30
CA ILE A 10 5.30 3.52 -14.31
C ILE A 10 4.73 3.10 -12.95
N PHE A 11 3.63 3.74 -12.52
CA PHE A 11 3.00 3.44 -11.25
C PHE A 11 2.42 2.02 -11.20
N TYR A 12 1.79 1.59 -12.29
CA TYR A 12 1.27 0.23 -12.44
C TYR A 12 2.36 -0.83 -12.35
N GLU A 13 3.46 -0.66 -13.10
CA GLU A 13 4.59 -1.59 -13.07
C GLU A 13 5.26 -1.62 -11.68
N ALA A 14 5.34 -0.48 -11.00
CA ALA A 14 5.86 -0.41 -9.63
C ALA A 14 4.98 -1.20 -8.65
N LEU A 15 3.64 -1.07 -8.73
CA LEU A 15 2.70 -1.88 -7.92
C LEU A 15 2.87 -3.37 -8.16
N LYS A 16 3.10 -3.77 -9.41
CA LYS A 16 3.32 -5.16 -9.79
C LYS A 16 4.64 -5.71 -9.20
N ARG A 17 5.76 -4.97 -9.34
CA ARG A 17 7.07 -5.39 -8.84
C ARG A 17 7.12 -5.47 -7.31
N THR A 18 6.37 -4.64 -6.64
CA THR A 18 6.25 -4.66 -5.17
C THR A 18 5.25 -5.68 -4.64
N ALA A 19 4.54 -6.40 -5.51
CA ALA A 19 3.44 -7.32 -5.21
C ALA A 19 2.23 -6.64 -4.51
N LEU A 20 2.17 -5.31 -4.47
CA LEU A 20 1.02 -4.59 -3.93
C LEU A 20 -0.22 -4.76 -4.82
N LEU A 21 -0.02 -4.94 -6.13
CA LEU A 21 -1.11 -5.20 -7.07
C LEU A 21 -1.88 -6.46 -6.70
N ASP A 22 -1.18 -7.52 -6.27
CA ASP A 22 -1.80 -8.78 -5.83
C ASP A 22 -2.66 -8.56 -4.58
N SER A 23 -2.22 -7.70 -3.67
CA SER A 23 -2.96 -7.33 -2.46
C SER A 23 -4.20 -6.50 -2.79
N LEU A 24 -4.09 -5.56 -3.74
CA LEU A 24 -5.20 -4.72 -4.20
C LEU A 24 -6.27 -5.50 -4.97
N SER A 25 -5.87 -6.58 -5.65
CA SER A 25 -6.79 -7.45 -6.40
C SER A 25 -7.58 -8.41 -5.51
N ARG A 26 -7.23 -8.54 -4.24
CA ARG A 26 -7.96 -9.39 -3.29
C ARG A 26 -9.32 -8.77 -2.98
N TYR A 27 -10.33 -9.47 -3.42
CA TYR A 27 -11.72 -9.08 -3.19
C TYR A 27 -12.24 -9.56 -1.82
N ARG A 28 -11.63 -10.61 -1.27
CA ARG A 28 -12.06 -11.30 -0.06
C ARG A 28 -10.97 -11.21 1.01
N ASP A 29 -11.38 -10.99 2.24
CA ASP A 29 -10.49 -11.03 3.40
C ASP A 29 -10.29 -12.48 3.84
N ASP A 30 -9.23 -13.11 3.34
CA ASP A 30 -8.89 -14.50 3.64
C ASP A 30 -8.56 -14.70 5.13
N ASP A 31 -7.95 -13.71 5.78
CA ASP A 31 -7.64 -13.79 7.21
C ASP A 31 -8.93 -13.82 8.03
N TYR A 32 -9.94 -13.07 7.61
CA TYR A 32 -11.27 -13.14 8.22
C TYR A 32 -11.92 -14.51 8.06
N GLU A 33 -11.80 -15.14 6.90
CA GLU A 33 -12.36 -16.47 6.65
C GLU A 33 -11.70 -17.53 7.56
N VAL A 34 -10.37 -17.47 7.72
CA VAL A 34 -9.64 -18.34 8.65
C VAL A 34 -10.06 -18.09 10.09
N TRP A 35 -10.10 -16.82 10.50
CA TRP A 35 -10.52 -16.43 11.84
C TRP A 35 -11.97 -16.88 12.15
N LYS A 36 -12.90 -16.64 11.24
CA LYS A 36 -14.31 -17.03 11.36
C LYS A 36 -14.46 -18.54 11.54
N ASN A 37 -13.70 -19.35 10.79
CA ASN A 37 -13.75 -20.80 10.88
C ASN A 37 -13.20 -21.32 12.21
N ASN A 38 -12.19 -20.67 12.78
CA ASN A 38 -11.61 -21.04 14.07
C ASN A 38 -12.46 -20.62 15.28
N TYR A 39 -13.29 -19.57 15.12
CA TYR A 39 -14.11 -19.00 16.21
C TYR A 39 -15.60 -19.10 15.89
N LYS A 40 -16.07 -20.27 15.50
CA LYS A 40 -17.48 -20.52 15.09
C LYS A 40 -18.54 -20.15 16.16
N GLU A 41 -18.17 -20.23 17.44
CA GLU A 41 -19.09 -20.05 18.56
C GLU A 41 -19.18 -18.62 19.10
N PHE A 42 -18.45 -17.67 18.52
CA PHE A 42 -18.51 -16.28 18.99
C PHE A 42 -19.80 -15.62 18.54
N THR A 43 -20.82 -15.74 19.35
CA THR A 43 -22.05 -14.94 19.25
C THR A 43 -21.92 -13.76 20.23
N GLN A 44 -21.84 -12.55 19.70
CA GLN A 44 -21.95 -11.36 20.54
C GLN A 44 -23.44 -11.03 20.68
N SER A 45 -24.00 -11.33 21.83
CA SER A 45 -25.34 -10.84 22.19
C SER A 45 -25.19 -9.42 22.76
N MET A 46 -25.99 -8.50 22.27
CA MET A 46 -26.09 -7.16 22.78
C MET A 46 -27.50 -6.94 23.30
N HIS A 47 -27.61 -6.57 24.58
CA HIS A 47 -28.90 -6.26 25.21
C HIS A 47 -29.20 -4.76 25.00
N ILE A 48 -30.25 -4.46 24.26
CA ILE A 48 -30.67 -3.08 24.00
C ILE A 48 -32.14 -2.95 24.44
N GLY A 49 -32.39 -2.28 25.57
CA GLY A 49 -33.72 -2.19 26.15
C GLY A 49 -34.22 -3.53 26.68
N ASN A 50 -35.35 -3.99 26.24
CA ASN A 50 -35.95 -5.28 26.63
C ASN A 50 -35.76 -6.39 25.58
N GLU A 51 -34.91 -6.18 24.59
CA GLU A 51 -34.70 -7.12 23.50
C GLU A 51 -33.23 -7.55 23.41
N ASP A 52 -33.05 -8.85 23.21
CA ASP A 52 -31.74 -9.43 22.95
C ASP A 52 -31.43 -9.44 21.44
N TYR A 53 -30.47 -8.64 21.03
CA TYR A 53 -29.97 -8.65 19.66
C TYR A 53 -28.77 -9.57 19.56
N VAL A 54 -28.92 -10.64 18.82
CA VAL A 54 -27.80 -11.51 18.44
C VAL A 54 -27.18 -10.97 17.15
N GLY A 55 -26.04 -10.28 17.28
CA GLY A 55 -25.26 -9.84 16.14
C GLY A 55 -24.75 -11.05 15.37
N LYS A 56 -25.27 -11.29 14.16
CA LYS A 56 -24.71 -12.29 13.26
C LYS A 56 -23.45 -11.71 12.61
N ARG A 57 -22.35 -12.47 12.65
CA ARG A 57 -21.17 -12.16 11.87
C ARG A 57 -21.50 -12.21 10.38
N PRO A 58 -20.98 -11.29 9.56
CA PRO A 58 -21.12 -11.43 8.14
C PRO A 58 -20.49 -12.74 7.65
N ASP A 59 -21.11 -13.39 6.67
CA ASP A 59 -20.61 -14.64 6.12
C ASP A 59 -19.27 -14.46 5.41
N HIS A 60 -19.08 -13.29 4.83
CA HIS A 60 -17.83 -12.89 4.17
C HIS A 60 -17.50 -11.46 4.51
N ARG A 61 -16.21 -11.17 4.63
CA ARG A 61 -15.69 -9.81 4.70
C ARG A 61 -15.00 -9.50 3.37
N TYR A 62 -15.43 -8.39 2.77
CA TYR A 62 -14.85 -7.94 1.52
C TYR A 62 -13.84 -6.82 1.79
N SER A 63 -12.70 -6.91 1.10
CA SER A 63 -11.68 -5.86 1.10
C SER A 63 -12.03 -4.84 0.02
N GLY A 64 -11.79 -3.57 0.32
CA GLY A 64 -11.94 -2.50 -0.65
C GLY A 64 -10.89 -1.45 -0.42
N PHE A 65 -10.25 -1.00 -1.51
CA PHE A 65 -9.16 -0.04 -1.47
C PHE A 65 -9.49 1.17 -2.32
N THR A 66 -8.93 2.32 -1.92
CA THR A 66 -8.86 3.50 -2.78
C THR A 66 -7.40 3.73 -3.12
N LEU A 67 -7.09 3.81 -4.41
CA LEU A 67 -5.75 3.99 -4.92
C LEU A 67 -5.62 5.40 -5.55
N PHE A 68 -4.63 6.16 -5.10
CA PHE A 68 -4.25 7.44 -5.69
C PHE A 68 -3.13 7.20 -6.68
N ILE A 69 -3.44 7.22 -7.96
CA ILE A 69 -2.49 6.92 -9.03
C ILE A 69 -1.79 8.20 -9.46
N VAL A 70 -0.48 8.15 -9.62
CA VAL A 70 0.33 9.21 -10.19
C VAL A 70 0.46 8.95 -11.70
N PRO A 71 -0.09 9.81 -12.57
CA PRO A 71 0.10 9.68 -14.02
C PRO A 71 1.55 9.89 -14.44
N ASP A 72 1.98 9.18 -15.47
CA ASP A 72 3.35 9.26 -16.00
C ASP A 72 3.70 10.69 -16.41
N LYS A 73 2.76 11.42 -17.00
CA LYS A 73 2.90 12.84 -17.36
C LYS A 73 3.33 13.70 -16.17
N VAL A 74 2.78 13.45 -14.98
CA VAL A 74 3.14 14.21 -13.77
C VAL A 74 4.60 13.95 -13.37
N LEU A 75 5.08 12.72 -13.53
CA LEU A 75 6.49 12.38 -13.27
C LEU A 75 7.42 13.07 -14.27
N TYR A 76 7.08 13.07 -15.57
CA TYR A 76 7.86 13.75 -16.62
C TYR A 76 7.90 15.28 -16.43
N GLU A 77 6.79 15.89 -16.08
CA GLU A 77 6.70 17.34 -15.87
C GLU A 77 7.41 17.79 -14.58
N LYS A 78 7.25 17.03 -13.49
CA LYS A 78 7.77 17.42 -12.18
C LYS A 78 9.23 17.05 -11.96
N TYR A 79 9.70 16.00 -12.61
CA TYR A 79 11.04 15.46 -12.47
C TYR A 79 11.68 15.16 -13.85
N PRO A 80 11.81 16.17 -14.75
CA PRO A 80 12.27 15.96 -16.12
C PRO A 80 13.72 15.45 -16.20
N ASP A 81 14.53 15.75 -15.19
CA ASP A 81 15.92 15.25 -15.10
C ASP A 81 16.01 13.75 -14.75
N ARG A 82 14.92 13.16 -14.27
CA ARG A 82 14.86 11.77 -13.80
C ARG A 82 13.97 10.87 -14.65
N PHE A 83 12.96 11.44 -15.30
CA PHE A 83 12.00 10.70 -16.10
C PHE A 83 11.83 11.34 -17.45
N ASN A 84 11.92 10.52 -18.50
CA ASN A 84 11.59 10.90 -19.87
C ASN A 84 10.98 9.71 -20.62
N GLU A 85 10.41 9.98 -21.78
CA GLU A 85 9.71 8.97 -22.59
C GLU A 85 10.67 7.91 -23.16
N ASP A 86 11.92 8.27 -23.44
CA ASP A 86 12.92 7.39 -24.06
C ASP A 86 13.51 6.36 -23.09
N MET A 87 13.29 6.52 -21.78
CA MET A 87 13.78 5.57 -20.78
C MET A 87 13.05 4.23 -20.89
N THR A 88 13.80 3.16 -20.68
CA THR A 88 13.20 1.83 -20.49
C THR A 88 12.37 1.78 -19.20
N MET A 89 11.43 0.85 -19.11
CA MET A 89 10.63 0.70 -17.90
C MET A 89 11.50 0.41 -16.67
N ASP A 90 12.56 -0.37 -16.80
CA ASP A 90 13.49 -0.65 -15.70
C ASP A 90 14.17 0.63 -15.20
N GLN A 91 14.62 1.50 -16.10
CA GLN A 91 15.21 2.79 -15.75
C GLN A 91 14.18 3.70 -15.05
N LYS A 92 12.92 3.70 -15.50
CA LYS A 92 11.84 4.47 -14.87
C LYS A 92 11.54 3.96 -13.46
N ILE A 93 11.52 2.65 -13.24
CA ILE A 93 11.34 2.06 -11.91
C ILE A 93 12.54 2.35 -11.00
N ASP A 94 13.75 2.30 -11.54
CA ASP A 94 14.96 2.66 -10.80
C ASP A 94 14.93 4.13 -10.36
N ALA A 95 14.52 5.03 -11.23
CA ALA A 95 14.36 6.44 -10.91
C ALA A 95 13.28 6.68 -9.83
N LEU A 96 12.17 5.94 -9.91
CA LEU A 96 11.11 6.00 -8.90
C LEU A 96 11.58 5.46 -7.54
N TYR A 97 12.38 4.39 -7.54
CA TYR A 97 13.01 3.86 -6.34
C TYR A 97 13.95 4.87 -5.69
N ASP A 98 14.80 5.53 -6.49
CA ASP A 98 15.74 6.53 -6.00
C ASP A 98 15.00 7.75 -5.40
N LEU A 99 13.92 8.20 -6.06
CA LEU A 99 13.06 9.27 -5.55
C LEU A 99 12.41 8.89 -4.21
N ALA A 100 11.90 7.68 -4.09
CA ALA A 100 11.32 7.16 -2.86
C ALA A 100 12.38 7.05 -1.75
N THR A 101 13.58 6.59 -2.10
CA THR A 101 14.71 6.46 -1.17
C THR A 101 15.10 7.82 -0.61
N GLU A 102 15.21 8.86 -1.43
CA GLU A 102 15.50 10.22 -0.99
C GLU A 102 14.44 10.75 -0.03
N LYS A 103 13.17 10.50 -0.33
CA LYS A 103 12.05 10.95 0.51
C LYS A 103 12.08 10.37 1.92
N TYR A 104 12.48 9.12 2.08
CA TYR A 104 12.47 8.42 3.38
C TYR A 104 13.84 8.36 4.06
N ASN A 105 14.87 8.97 3.49
CA ASN A 105 16.24 8.89 4.02
C ASN A 105 16.53 9.84 5.21
N ASP A 106 15.55 10.58 5.69
CA ASP A 106 15.71 11.38 6.89
C ASP A 106 15.49 10.54 8.18
N ASN A 107 16.10 10.99 9.28
CA ASN A 107 16.03 10.28 10.56
C ASN A 107 14.61 10.22 11.14
N THR A 108 13.77 11.20 10.84
CA THR A 108 12.39 11.25 11.33
C THR A 108 11.56 10.15 10.64
N SER A 109 11.68 10.05 9.33
CA SER A 109 11.01 8.97 8.56
C SER A 109 11.52 7.60 9.00
N ALA A 110 12.82 7.43 9.21
CA ALA A 110 13.39 6.17 9.69
C ALA A 110 12.76 5.72 11.01
N SER A 111 12.59 6.62 11.96
CA SER A 111 11.98 6.32 13.26
C SER A 111 10.48 6.05 13.16
N ILE A 112 9.73 6.86 12.41
CA ILE A 112 8.28 6.70 12.23
C ILE A 112 7.95 5.35 11.61
N PHE A 113 8.71 4.91 10.61
CA PHE A 113 8.49 3.63 9.94
C PHE A 113 9.22 2.45 10.60
N GLY A 114 9.95 2.69 11.68
CA GLY A 114 10.69 1.66 12.42
C GLY A 114 11.86 1.07 11.63
N LEU A 115 12.45 1.82 10.71
CA LEU A 115 13.57 1.40 9.87
C LEU A 115 14.88 1.27 10.65
N ASP A 116 14.98 1.97 11.78
CA ASP A 116 16.06 1.94 12.76
C ASP A 116 16.02 0.71 13.68
N LYS A 117 14.89 -0.01 13.70
CA LYS A 117 14.76 -1.23 14.49
C LYS A 117 15.64 -2.33 13.94
N THR A 118 16.26 -3.07 14.85
CA THR A 118 17.14 -4.20 14.54
C THR A 118 16.34 -5.49 14.43
N GLU A 119 16.58 -6.25 13.39
CA GLU A 119 16.03 -7.59 13.22
C GLU A 119 16.84 -8.57 14.09
N PRO A 120 16.18 -9.30 15.04
CA PRO A 120 16.89 -10.09 16.05
C PRO A 120 17.79 -11.20 15.49
N ALA A 121 17.41 -11.79 14.36
CA ALA A 121 18.17 -12.91 13.79
C ALA A 121 19.47 -12.48 13.09
N SER A 122 19.47 -11.28 12.47
CA SER A 122 20.60 -10.78 11.68
C SER A 122 21.45 -9.73 12.40
N GLY A 123 20.89 -9.08 13.43
CA GLY A 123 21.51 -7.95 14.11
C GLY A 123 21.59 -6.67 13.26
N LYS A 124 20.98 -6.67 12.06
CA LYS A 124 20.94 -5.53 11.14
C LYS A 124 19.64 -4.75 11.29
N THR A 125 19.68 -3.46 10.99
CA THR A 125 18.46 -2.65 10.94
C THR A 125 17.61 -3.03 9.73
N TYR A 126 16.29 -2.76 9.80
CA TYR A 126 15.41 -3.00 8.66
C TYR A 126 15.82 -2.18 7.43
N LYS A 127 16.39 -1.00 7.63
CA LYS A 127 16.97 -0.22 6.55
C LYS A 127 18.12 -0.96 5.86
N GLU A 128 19.07 -1.50 6.62
CA GLU A 128 20.21 -2.27 6.06
C GLU A 128 19.78 -3.56 5.35
N LEU A 129 18.67 -4.16 5.77
CA LEU A 129 18.17 -5.41 5.19
C LEU A 129 17.33 -5.22 3.93
N TYR A 130 16.57 -4.14 3.84
CA TYR A 130 15.49 -4.04 2.84
C TYR A 130 15.60 -2.83 1.91
N TRP A 131 16.59 -1.96 2.09
CA TRP A 131 16.82 -0.81 1.22
C TRP A 131 17.73 -1.16 0.04
N ASP A 132 17.32 -2.14 -0.72
CA ASP A 132 17.95 -2.54 -1.96
C ASP A 132 16.88 -2.94 -3.00
N LYS A 133 17.29 -2.96 -4.27
CA LYS A 133 16.39 -3.25 -5.40
C LYS A 133 15.98 -4.73 -5.50
N SER A 134 16.59 -5.63 -4.72
CA SER A 134 16.18 -7.03 -4.64
C SER A 134 15.03 -7.26 -3.67
N SER A 135 14.81 -6.32 -2.75
CA SER A 135 13.83 -6.39 -1.66
C SER A 135 12.54 -5.60 -1.90
N LEU A 136 12.17 -5.34 -3.16
CA LEU A 136 11.02 -4.49 -3.51
C LEU A 136 9.69 -4.93 -2.87
N LYS A 137 9.52 -6.21 -2.58
CA LYS A 137 8.31 -6.76 -1.97
C LYS A 137 8.23 -6.53 -0.46
N SER A 138 9.33 -6.15 0.18
CA SER A 138 9.33 -5.88 1.61
C SER A 138 8.58 -4.58 1.90
N ARG A 139 7.73 -4.59 2.94
CA ARG A 139 7.04 -3.40 3.42
C ARG A 139 7.98 -2.30 3.92
N TYR A 140 9.23 -2.64 4.20
CA TYR A 140 10.28 -1.71 4.65
C TYR A 140 11.12 -1.17 3.49
N ASN A 141 10.87 -1.63 2.25
CA ASN A 141 11.52 -1.10 1.07
C ASN A 141 10.96 0.28 0.71
N PRO A 142 11.81 1.28 0.38
CA PRO A 142 11.35 2.64 0.12
C PRO A 142 10.32 2.75 -0.99
N LEU A 143 10.44 1.97 -2.07
CA LEU A 143 9.44 1.96 -3.14
C LEU A 143 8.10 1.39 -2.68
N ASN A 144 8.12 0.29 -1.91
CA ASN A 144 6.91 -0.30 -1.35
C ASN A 144 6.21 0.67 -0.38
N MET A 145 6.98 1.33 0.49
CA MET A 145 6.47 2.35 1.41
C MET A 145 5.83 3.52 0.66
N PHE A 146 6.50 4.02 -0.39
CA PHE A 146 5.99 5.10 -1.23
C PHE A 146 4.65 4.73 -1.88
N LEU A 147 4.56 3.56 -2.49
CA LEU A 147 3.32 3.09 -3.13
C LEU A 147 2.22 2.81 -2.09
N SER A 148 2.56 2.23 -0.95
CA SER A 148 1.61 1.97 0.14
C SER A 148 0.97 3.25 0.68
N TYR A 149 1.70 4.37 0.68
CA TYR A 149 1.16 5.68 1.06
C TYR A 149 0.05 6.17 0.12
N HIS A 150 0.01 5.66 -1.11
CA HIS A 150 -1.02 5.98 -2.09
C HIS A 150 -2.23 5.04 -2.03
N ILE A 151 -2.25 4.10 -1.08
CA ILE A 151 -3.30 3.10 -0.92
C ILE A 151 -4.04 3.38 0.39
N LEU A 152 -5.35 3.55 0.32
CA LEU A 152 -6.21 3.61 1.49
C LEU A 152 -7.02 2.32 1.59
N ASP A 153 -6.97 1.70 2.76
CA ASP A 153 -7.74 0.49 3.10
C ASP A 153 -9.22 0.83 3.35
N ARG A 154 -9.82 1.56 2.40
CA ARG A 154 -11.24 1.93 2.41
C ARG A 154 -11.71 2.32 1.01
N LEU A 155 -12.94 2.00 0.70
CA LEU A 155 -13.61 2.55 -0.47
C LEU A 155 -14.15 3.94 -0.13
N PHE A 156 -13.67 4.95 -0.84
CA PHE A 156 -14.25 6.29 -0.80
C PHE A 156 -15.25 6.44 -1.96
N THR A 157 -16.52 6.58 -1.62
CA THR A 157 -17.61 6.74 -2.59
C THR A 157 -17.96 8.19 -2.89
N SER A 158 -17.26 9.15 -2.25
CA SER A 158 -17.56 10.58 -2.38
C SER A 158 -16.29 11.40 -2.57
N THR A 159 -16.26 12.18 -3.65
CA THR A 159 -15.18 13.12 -4.00
C THR A 159 -14.92 14.17 -2.91
N ALA A 160 -15.94 14.54 -2.13
CA ALA A 160 -15.80 15.54 -1.06
C ALA A 160 -14.89 15.09 0.10
N LYS A 161 -14.75 13.79 0.32
CA LYS A 161 -13.84 13.25 1.34
C LYS A 161 -12.38 13.19 0.87
N LEU A 162 -12.13 13.21 -0.43
CA LEU A 162 -10.78 13.16 -1.02
C LEU A 162 -10.08 14.53 -0.92
N ILE A 163 -10.82 15.62 -0.99
CA ILE A 163 -10.26 16.98 -0.98
C ILE A 163 -9.57 17.30 0.36
N ASN A 164 -10.08 16.76 1.46
CA ASN A 164 -9.51 16.99 2.80
C ASN A 164 -8.21 16.22 3.09
N CYS A 165 -7.84 15.24 2.27
CA CYS A 165 -6.58 14.49 2.43
C CYS A 165 -5.36 15.20 1.80
N TRP A 166 -5.56 16.26 1.01
CA TRP A 166 -4.50 16.98 0.28
C TRP A 166 -4.04 18.27 0.95
N GLN A 167 -4.54 18.59 2.15
CA GLN A 167 -4.20 19.80 2.91
C GLN A 167 -3.18 19.55 4.05
N ILE A 168 -2.32 18.55 3.91
CA ILE A 168 -1.20 18.34 4.84
C ILE A 168 0.11 18.51 4.10
#